data_e529e98b1c026f31bdfee25b76d9917b
#
_entry.id   e529e98b1c026f31bdfee25b76d9917b
#
_cell.length_a   1.000
_cell.length_b   1.000
_cell.length_c   1.000
_cell.angle_alpha   90.00
_cell.angle_beta   90.00
_cell.angle_gamma   90.00
#
_symmetry.space_group_name_H-M   'P 1'
#
loop_
_entity.id
_entity.type
_entity.pdbx_description
1 polymer ?
#
loop_
_entity_poly.entity_id
_entity_poly.type
_entity_poly.pdbx_seq_one_letter_code
_entity_poly.pdbx_strand_id
1 'polypeptide(L)'
;NTFIKIMAGYISDDTRKVTTHRLVEMKQRGEKISMLTSYDYTMAQIVDGAGMDVILVGDSASNVMAGNVTTLPITLDQMIYHAQSVVRGVKRAMVVVDMPFGSYQGNEMEGLASAIRIMKESHADALKLEGGEEIIGTVKRILSAGIPIMGHLGLMPQSINKYGTYTVRAKDEEEAEKLLSDAHLLEEAGCFALVLEKIPASLAERVARELTIPGIGI
;
A
#
# COMPACT_ATOMS: atom_id res chain seq x y z
N ASN A 1 -8.40 -32.61 18.24
CA ASN A 1 -7.79 -31.31 18.62
C ASN A 1 -6.72 -30.79 17.67
N THR A 2 -6.35 -31.54 16.64
CA THR A 2 -5.35 -31.12 15.61
C THR A 2 -5.98 -30.21 14.54
N PHE A 3 -7.26 -30.34 14.26
CA PHE A 3 -7.98 -29.49 13.27
C PHE A 3 -8.15 -28.04 13.73
N ILE A 4 -8.32 -27.82 15.05
CA ILE A 4 -8.44 -26.46 15.61
C ILE A 4 -7.11 -25.71 15.54
N LYS A 5 -5.97 -26.41 15.63
CA LYS A 5 -4.64 -25.80 15.52
C LYS A 5 -4.29 -25.34 14.10
N ILE A 6 -4.87 -25.94 13.07
CA ILE A 6 -4.61 -25.57 11.66
C ILE A 6 -5.40 -24.29 11.27
N MET A 7 -6.58 -24.09 11.83
CA MET A 7 -7.35 -22.84 11.60
C MET A 7 -6.89 -21.68 12.48
N ALA A 8 -6.26 -21.94 13.63
CA ALA A 8 -5.68 -20.90 14.50
C ALA A 8 -4.40 -20.27 13.96
N GLY A 9 -3.84 -20.77 12.86
CA GLY A 9 -2.60 -20.24 12.26
C GLY A 9 -2.76 -18.89 11.56
N TYR A 10 -3.98 -18.40 11.37
CA TYR A 10 -4.26 -17.11 10.73
C TYR A 10 -4.76 -16.03 11.70
N ILE A 11 -5.18 -16.40 12.90
CA ILE A 11 -5.58 -15.45 13.94
C ILE A 11 -4.45 -15.40 14.95
N SER A 12 -3.62 -14.38 14.84
CA SER A 12 -2.57 -14.11 15.83
C SER A 12 -3.23 -13.69 17.14
N ASP A 13 -2.93 -14.38 18.25
CA ASP A 13 -3.29 -13.94 19.61
C ASP A 13 -2.54 -12.64 20.01
N ASP A 14 -1.67 -12.15 19.15
CA ASP A 14 -0.89 -10.94 19.38
C ASP A 14 -1.72 -9.70 19.08
N THR A 15 -2.14 -9.02 20.12
CA THR A 15 -2.97 -7.80 20.09
C THR A 15 -2.14 -6.51 19.93
N ARG A 16 -0.82 -6.59 19.85
CA ARG A 16 0.03 -5.41 19.67
C ARG A 16 -0.18 -4.79 18.31
N LYS A 17 -0.13 -3.45 18.25
CA LYS A 17 -0.23 -2.69 17.00
C LYS A 17 0.83 -3.17 16.00
N VAL A 18 0.42 -3.37 14.76
CA VAL A 18 1.33 -3.68 13.65
C VAL A 18 2.04 -2.40 13.22
N THR A 19 3.37 -2.48 13.12
CA THR A 19 4.24 -1.37 12.71
C THR A 19 5.04 -1.74 11.47
N THR A 20 5.66 -0.76 10.81
CA THR A 20 6.56 -0.99 9.67
C THR A 20 7.68 -1.99 10.03
N HIS A 21 8.27 -1.83 11.19
CA HIS A 21 9.34 -2.72 11.69
C HIS A 21 8.85 -4.17 11.83
N ARG A 22 7.66 -4.35 12.39
CA ARG A 22 7.06 -5.69 12.53
C ARG A 22 6.81 -6.37 11.17
N LEU A 23 6.39 -5.64 10.15
CA LEU A 23 6.21 -6.21 8.81
C LEU A 23 7.54 -6.70 8.22
N VAL A 24 8.62 -5.97 8.43
CA VAL A 24 9.97 -6.40 8.01
C VAL A 24 10.41 -7.65 8.78
N GLU A 25 10.18 -7.70 10.10
CA GLU A 25 10.47 -8.89 10.91
C GLU A 25 9.66 -10.11 10.45
N MET A 26 8.37 -9.94 10.11
CA MET A 26 7.54 -11.02 9.58
C MET A 26 8.15 -11.60 8.30
N LYS A 27 8.59 -10.74 7.37
CA LYS A 27 9.30 -11.19 6.16
C LYS A 27 10.56 -11.99 6.51
N GLN A 28 11.39 -11.49 7.41
CA GLN A 28 12.62 -12.18 7.83
C GLN A 28 12.36 -13.56 8.42
N ARG A 29 11.22 -13.73 9.11
CA ARG A 29 10.79 -15.02 9.67
C ARG A 29 10.04 -15.91 8.67
N GLY A 30 9.83 -15.44 7.43
CA GLY A 30 9.04 -16.16 6.41
C GLY A 30 7.55 -16.20 6.69
N GLU A 31 7.05 -15.33 7.57
CA GLU A 31 5.62 -15.19 7.85
C GLU A 31 4.92 -14.43 6.73
N LYS A 32 3.69 -14.85 6.40
CA LYS A 32 2.88 -14.16 5.40
C LYS A 32 2.21 -12.94 6.01
N ILE A 33 2.18 -11.85 5.25
CA ILE A 33 1.52 -10.60 5.63
C ILE A 33 0.18 -10.55 4.89
N SER A 34 -0.89 -10.35 5.66
CA SER A 34 -2.24 -10.18 5.11
C SER A 34 -2.59 -8.70 4.99
N MET A 35 -3.10 -8.31 3.81
CA MET A 35 -3.59 -6.95 3.56
C MET A 35 -4.96 -6.98 2.90
N LEU A 36 -5.87 -6.13 3.37
CA LEU A 36 -7.21 -5.98 2.81
C LEU A 36 -7.63 -4.51 2.82
N THR A 37 -8.42 -4.10 1.83
CA THR A 37 -8.99 -2.75 1.76
C THR A 37 -10.16 -2.56 2.71
N SER A 38 -10.30 -1.35 3.25
CA SER A 38 -11.50 -0.89 3.95
C SER A 38 -11.66 0.62 3.75
N TYR A 39 -12.92 1.08 3.73
CA TYR A 39 -13.24 2.48 3.40
C TYR A 39 -14.14 3.14 4.46
N ASP A 40 -14.60 2.40 5.46
CA ASP A 40 -15.50 2.88 6.50
C ASP A 40 -15.21 2.25 7.87
N TYR A 41 -15.82 2.83 8.90
CA TYR A 41 -15.64 2.43 10.28
C TYR A 41 -16.09 0.99 10.57
N THR A 42 -17.25 0.59 10.08
CA THR A 42 -17.83 -0.73 10.40
C THR A 42 -17.03 -1.86 9.76
N MET A 43 -16.69 -1.71 8.48
CA MET A 43 -15.88 -2.68 7.77
C MET A 43 -14.46 -2.77 8.38
N ALA A 44 -13.87 -1.62 8.75
CA ALA A 44 -12.56 -1.58 9.40
C ALA A 44 -12.53 -2.39 10.71
N GLN A 45 -13.57 -2.31 11.54
CA GLN A 45 -13.67 -3.13 12.75
C GLN A 45 -13.75 -4.63 12.47
N ILE A 46 -14.48 -5.01 11.42
CA ILE A 46 -14.62 -6.43 11.01
C ILE A 46 -13.27 -6.95 10.50
N VAL A 47 -12.60 -6.19 9.64
CA VAL A 47 -11.31 -6.57 9.03
C VAL A 47 -10.21 -6.63 10.09
N ASP A 48 -10.13 -5.66 10.99
CA ASP A 48 -9.18 -5.65 12.11
C ASP A 48 -9.44 -6.82 13.07
N GLY A 49 -10.71 -7.05 13.41
CA GLY A 49 -11.14 -8.18 14.26
C GLY A 49 -10.88 -9.55 13.63
N ALA A 50 -10.82 -9.65 12.30
CA ALA A 50 -10.41 -10.86 11.59
C ALA A 50 -8.90 -11.11 11.62
N GLY A 51 -8.09 -10.20 12.18
CA GLY A 51 -6.65 -10.37 12.38
C GLY A 51 -5.80 -9.98 11.19
N MET A 52 -6.30 -9.16 10.25
CA MET A 52 -5.48 -8.61 9.15
C MET A 52 -4.31 -7.81 9.69
N ASP A 53 -3.14 -7.91 9.04
CA ASP A 53 -1.95 -7.20 9.45
C ASP A 53 -1.94 -5.75 8.94
N VAL A 54 -2.45 -5.53 7.75
CA VAL A 54 -2.52 -4.22 7.11
C VAL A 54 -3.93 -3.97 6.59
N ILE A 55 -4.45 -2.78 6.83
CA ILE A 55 -5.68 -2.28 6.22
C ILE A 55 -5.30 -1.12 5.30
N LEU A 56 -5.66 -1.25 4.02
CA LEU A 56 -5.45 -0.24 3.01
C LEU A 56 -6.71 0.61 2.84
N VAL A 57 -6.58 1.91 3.02
CA VAL A 57 -7.58 2.87 2.56
C VAL A 57 -7.22 3.23 1.12
N GLY A 58 -7.76 2.45 0.18
CA GLY A 58 -7.44 2.56 -1.24
C GLY A 58 -8.16 3.71 -1.93
N ASP A 59 -7.52 4.33 -2.92
CA ASP A 59 -8.17 5.28 -3.83
C ASP A 59 -9.24 4.61 -4.70
N SER A 60 -9.27 3.27 -4.72
CA SER A 60 -10.38 2.45 -5.23
C SER A 60 -11.73 2.76 -4.55
N ALA A 61 -11.76 3.52 -3.44
CA ALA A 61 -12.97 4.13 -2.91
C ALA A 61 -13.72 4.96 -3.97
N SER A 62 -13.00 5.56 -4.92
CA SER A 62 -13.57 6.21 -6.09
C SER A 62 -14.54 5.29 -6.86
N ASN A 63 -14.15 4.04 -7.06
CA ASN A 63 -14.96 3.05 -7.77
C ASN A 63 -16.05 2.45 -6.87
N VAL A 64 -15.67 1.89 -5.73
CA VAL A 64 -16.54 1.02 -4.94
C VAL A 64 -17.47 1.79 -3.99
N MET A 65 -17.10 3.01 -3.60
CA MET A 65 -17.92 3.87 -2.72
C MET A 65 -18.65 4.97 -3.49
N ALA A 66 -17.98 5.60 -4.48
CA ALA A 66 -18.55 6.71 -5.22
C ALA A 66 -19.10 6.31 -6.61
N GLY A 67 -18.84 5.08 -7.11
CA GLY A 67 -19.34 4.58 -8.39
C GLY A 67 -18.65 5.17 -9.62
N ASN A 68 -17.47 5.78 -9.47
CA ASN A 68 -16.70 6.29 -10.60
C ASN A 68 -16.08 5.14 -11.41
N VAL A 69 -15.80 5.37 -12.69
CA VAL A 69 -15.21 4.37 -13.59
C VAL A 69 -13.73 4.10 -13.26
N THR A 70 -13.03 5.11 -12.74
CA THR A 70 -11.58 5.03 -12.40
C THR A 70 -11.31 5.57 -11.00
N THR A 71 -10.08 5.37 -10.51
CA THR A 71 -9.64 5.93 -9.23
C THR A 71 -9.33 7.44 -9.30
N LEU A 72 -9.18 8.00 -10.51
CA LEU A 72 -8.70 9.37 -10.72
C LEU A 72 -9.56 10.48 -10.08
N PRO A 73 -10.91 10.40 -10.04
CA PRO A 73 -11.73 11.50 -9.55
C PRO A 73 -11.68 11.73 -8.03
N ILE A 74 -11.24 10.73 -7.24
CA ILE A 74 -11.27 10.87 -5.78
C ILE A 74 -10.33 11.97 -5.32
N THR A 75 -10.84 12.84 -4.45
CA THR A 75 -10.07 13.99 -3.93
C THR A 75 -9.28 13.63 -2.68
N LEU A 76 -8.29 14.47 -2.35
CA LEU A 76 -7.54 14.36 -1.11
C LEU A 76 -8.45 14.43 0.13
N ASP A 77 -9.45 15.32 0.12
CA ASP A 77 -10.39 15.46 1.23
C ASP A 77 -11.27 14.21 1.43
N GLN A 78 -11.70 13.58 0.32
CA GLN A 78 -12.44 12.33 0.37
C GLN A 78 -11.57 11.19 0.91
N MET A 79 -10.31 11.09 0.50
CA MET A 79 -9.38 10.10 1.04
C MET A 79 -9.14 10.31 2.55
N ILE A 80 -9.00 11.55 2.99
CA ILE A 80 -8.87 11.88 4.41
C ILE A 80 -10.14 11.47 5.18
N TYR A 81 -11.33 11.71 4.65
CA TYR A 81 -12.59 11.29 5.26
C TYR A 81 -12.66 9.76 5.44
N HIS A 82 -12.35 8.99 4.39
CA HIS A 82 -12.30 7.53 4.48
C HIS A 82 -11.24 7.06 5.47
N ALA A 83 -10.05 7.64 5.44
CA ALA A 83 -8.95 7.30 6.35
C ALA A 83 -9.33 7.56 7.82
N GLN A 84 -9.93 8.70 8.13
CA GLN A 84 -10.45 9.00 9.48
C GLN A 84 -11.44 7.94 9.96
N SER A 85 -12.35 7.52 9.09
CA SER A 85 -13.37 6.53 9.41
C SER A 85 -12.74 5.18 9.73
N VAL A 86 -11.78 4.73 8.91
CA VAL A 86 -11.06 3.47 9.09
C VAL A 86 -10.20 3.50 10.36
N VAL A 87 -9.40 4.54 10.55
CA VAL A 87 -8.49 4.65 11.72
C VAL A 87 -9.25 4.57 13.04
N ARG A 88 -10.45 5.17 13.13
CA ARG A 88 -11.29 5.07 14.34
C ARG A 88 -11.75 3.64 14.63
N GLY A 89 -11.87 2.79 13.62
CA GLY A 89 -12.32 1.39 13.74
C GLY A 89 -11.20 0.40 14.06
N VAL A 90 -9.94 0.75 13.80
CA VAL A 90 -8.79 -0.14 13.86
C VAL A 90 -8.07 -0.03 15.20
N LYS A 91 -7.68 -1.18 15.76
CA LYS A 91 -6.90 -1.26 17.01
C LYS A 91 -5.52 -1.87 16.81
N ARG A 92 -5.43 -2.91 15.98
CA ARG A 92 -4.21 -3.72 15.78
C ARG A 92 -3.56 -3.48 14.42
N ALA A 93 -4.30 -3.61 13.33
CA ALA A 93 -3.76 -3.55 11.98
C ALA A 93 -3.06 -2.21 11.70
N MET A 94 -2.02 -2.24 10.86
CA MET A 94 -1.42 -1.03 10.33
C MET A 94 -2.34 -0.41 9.28
N VAL A 95 -2.65 0.87 9.39
CA VAL A 95 -3.48 1.58 8.42
C VAL A 95 -2.59 2.34 7.44
N VAL A 96 -2.65 1.94 6.17
CA VAL A 96 -1.96 2.59 5.06
C VAL A 96 -3.00 3.31 4.20
N VAL A 97 -2.70 4.53 3.76
CA VAL A 97 -3.62 5.35 2.96
C VAL A 97 -3.01 5.66 1.60
N ASP A 98 -3.76 5.46 0.52
CA ASP A 98 -3.34 5.89 -0.80
C ASP A 98 -3.32 7.39 -0.91
N MET A 99 -2.24 7.93 -1.45
CA MET A 99 -2.22 9.30 -1.94
C MET A 99 -2.97 9.34 -3.29
N PRO A 100 -4.07 10.11 -3.42
CA PRO A 100 -4.86 10.10 -4.63
C PRO A 100 -4.13 10.76 -5.80
N PHE A 101 -4.53 10.41 -7.01
CA PHE A 101 -3.99 11.02 -8.23
C PHE A 101 -4.03 12.56 -8.18
N GLY A 102 -2.97 13.20 -8.61
CA GLY A 102 -2.81 14.66 -8.62
C GLY A 102 -2.33 15.26 -7.30
N SER A 103 -2.21 14.46 -6.23
CA SER A 103 -1.77 14.96 -4.93
C SER A 103 -0.24 14.89 -4.70
N TYR A 104 0.51 14.18 -5.57
CA TYR A 104 1.95 13.97 -5.38
C TYR A 104 2.77 13.94 -6.68
N GLN A 105 2.12 13.90 -7.85
CA GLN A 105 2.82 13.83 -9.14
C GLN A 105 3.32 15.18 -9.65
N GLY A 106 2.78 16.30 -9.13
CA GLY A 106 3.11 17.65 -9.60
C GLY A 106 4.52 18.08 -9.24
N ASN A 107 4.83 18.05 -7.96
CA ASN A 107 6.18 18.33 -7.43
C ASN A 107 6.32 17.81 -5.99
N GLU A 108 7.56 17.77 -5.50
CA GLU A 108 7.90 17.22 -4.19
C GLU A 108 7.24 17.97 -3.01
N MET A 109 7.08 19.28 -3.10
CA MET A 109 6.51 20.09 -2.01
C MET A 109 5.00 19.94 -1.91
N GLU A 110 4.30 19.83 -3.04
CA GLU A 110 2.87 19.53 -3.07
C GLU A 110 2.62 18.11 -2.55
N GLY A 111 3.46 17.14 -2.97
CA GLY A 111 3.41 15.78 -2.45
C GLY A 111 3.59 15.72 -0.93
N LEU A 112 4.58 16.43 -0.40
CA LEU A 112 4.81 16.53 1.04
C LEU A 112 3.62 17.19 1.77
N ALA A 113 3.08 18.29 1.24
CA ALA A 113 1.95 18.98 1.86
C ALA A 113 0.71 18.08 1.92
N SER A 114 0.41 17.34 0.85
CA SER A 114 -0.67 16.36 0.79
C SER A 114 -0.46 15.22 1.78
N ALA A 115 0.77 14.68 1.85
CA ALA A 115 1.15 13.63 2.79
C ALA A 115 0.96 14.07 4.25
N ILE A 116 1.42 15.27 4.59
CA ILE A 116 1.25 15.84 5.94
C ILE A 116 -0.24 15.99 6.29
N ARG A 117 -1.08 16.42 5.35
CA ARG A 117 -2.52 16.54 5.58
C ARG A 117 -3.13 15.19 5.92
N ILE A 118 -2.88 14.14 5.10
CA ILE A 118 -3.41 12.81 5.39
C ILE A 118 -2.98 12.36 6.78
N MET A 119 -1.69 12.41 7.10
CA MET A 119 -1.17 11.92 8.38
C MET A 119 -1.75 12.68 9.57
N LYS A 120 -1.80 14.01 9.52
CA LYS A 120 -2.28 14.83 10.62
C LYS A 120 -3.79 14.76 10.81
N GLU A 121 -4.54 14.73 9.72
CA GLU A 121 -6.01 14.80 9.79
C GLU A 121 -6.64 13.43 10.03
N SER A 122 -6.02 12.32 9.54
CA SER A 122 -6.56 10.98 9.70
C SER A 122 -5.92 10.15 10.81
N HIS A 123 -4.69 10.48 11.23
CA HIS A 123 -3.86 9.67 12.13
C HIS A 123 -3.52 8.28 11.55
N ALA A 124 -3.42 8.15 10.24
CA ALA A 124 -2.94 6.93 9.58
C ALA A 124 -1.49 6.62 9.95
N ASP A 125 -1.07 5.37 9.76
CA ASP A 125 0.28 4.91 10.13
C ASP A 125 1.29 5.12 8.99
N ALA A 126 0.85 5.05 7.70
CA ALA A 126 1.71 5.18 6.53
C ALA A 126 0.91 5.57 5.29
N LEU A 127 1.63 5.88 4.21
CA LEU A 127 1.05 6.23 2.91
C LEU A 127 1.47 5.23 1.83
N LYS A 128 0.65 5.08 0.76
CA LYS A 128 1.02 4.34 -0.44
C LYS A 128 1.04 5.29 -1.65
N LEU A 129 2.07 5.16 -2.48
CA LEU A 129 2.26 5.93 -3.71
C LEU A 129 2.53 4.98 -4.88
N GLU A 130 1.95 5.30 -6.04
CA GLU A 130 2.14 4.57 -7.30
C GLU A 130 3.25 5.21 -8.12
N GLY A 131 4.23 4.42 -8.55
CA GLY A 131 5.34 4.83 -9.39
C GLY A 131 6.71 4.43 -8.83
N GLY A 132 7.72 4.55 -9.66
CA GLY A 132 9.12 4.26 -9.37
C GLY A 132 9.99 5.50 -9.51
N GLU A 133 10.91 5.45 -10.47
CA GLU A 133 11.87 6.53 -10.74
C GLU A 133 11.20 7.90 -10.93
N GLU A 134 10.06 7.95 -11.60
CA GLU A 134 9.32 9.18 -11.92
C GLU A 134 8.82 9.97 -10.71
N ILE A 135 8.66 9.30 -9.57
CA ILE A 135 8.19 9.94 -8.31
C ILE A 135 9.22 9.87 -7.18
N ILE A 136 10.42 9.38 -7.45
CA ILE A 136 11.41 9.11 -6.41
C ILE A 136 11.80 10.33 -5.60
N GLY A 137 11.82 11.52 -6.21
CA GLY A 137 12.05 12.79 -5.51
C GLY A 137 10.98 13.05 -4.44
N THR A 138 9.72 12.90 -4.82
CA THR A 138 8.58 13.02 -3.89
C THR A 138 8.64 11.97 -2.77
N VAL A 139 8.95 10.72 -3.10
CA VAL A 139 9.11 9.64 -2.12
C VAL A 139 10.18 9.99 -1.10
N LYS A 140 11.38 10.36 -1.54
CA LYS A 140 12.49 10.77 -0.66
C LYS A 140 12.11 11.99 0.19
N ARG A 141 11.42 12.95 -0.38
CA ARG A 141 10.98 14.16 0.33
C ARG A 141 10.00 13.86 1.45
N ILE A 142 9.02 12.97 1.20
CA ILE A 142 8.04 12.55 2.22
C ILE A 142 8.72 11.70 3.31
N LEU A 143 9.57 10.74 2.93
CA LEU A 143 10.34 9.92 3.87
C LEU A 143 11.22 10.77 4.79
N SER A 144 11.86 11.82 4.25
CA SER A 144 12.69 12.74 5.03
C SER A 144 11.92 13.53 6.10
N ALA A 145 10.60 13.64 5.96
CA ALA A 145 9.71 14.23 6.96
C ALA A 145 9.26 13.22 8.05
N GLY A 146 9.75 11.97 7.99
CA GLY A 146 9.42 10.93 8.96
C GLY A 146 8.11 10.19 8.67
N ILE A 147 7.55 10.31 7.46
CA ILE A 147 6.32 9.63 7.05
C ILE A 147 6.68 8.33 6.33
N PRO A 148 6.26 7.14 6.83
CA PRO A 148 6.54 5.87 6.19
C PRO A 148 5.80 5.72 4.86
N ILE A 149 6.48 5.13 3.85
CA ILE A 149 5.90 4.91 2.52
C ILE A 149 5.94 3.43 2.16
N MET A 150 4.82 2.95 1.64
CA MET A 150 4.66 1.72 0.87
C MET A 150 4.68 2.09 -0.62
N GLY A 151 5.60 1.53 -1.40
CA GLY A 151 5.62 1.72 -2.85
C GLY A 151 4.56 0.86 -3.55
N HIS A 152 4.23 1.18 -4.80
CA HIS A 152 3.32 0.39 -5.62
C HIS A 152 3.81 0.34 -7.06
N LEU A 153 4.08 -0.86 -7.57
CA LEU A 153 4.57 -1.12 -8.92
C LEU A 153 3.71 -2.17 -9.64
N GLY A 154 3.88 -2.26 -10.95
CA GLY A 154 3.12 -3.14 -11.83
C GLY A 154 1.96 -2.41 -12.49
N LEU A 155 0.74 -2.93 -12.36
CA LEU A 155 -0.44 -2.19 -12.77
C LEU A 155 -0.71 -1.09 -11.74
N MET A 156 -0.67 0.14 -12.18
CA MET A 156 -0.94 1.32 -11.37
C MET A 156 -2.25 1.96 -11.85
N PRO A 157 -3.38 1.80 -11.09
CA PRO A 157 -4.69 2.32 -11.50
C PRO A 157 -4.71 3.82 -11.81
N GLN A 158 -3.89 4.62 -11.14
CA GLN A 158 -3.76 6.05 -11.42
C GLN A 158 -3.16 6.34 -12.81
N SER A 159 -2.49 5.38 -13.43
CA SER A 159 -1.94 5.46 -14.78
C SER A 159 -2.83 4.81 -15.84
N ILE A 160 -4.11 4.53 -15.53
CA ILE A 160 -5.01 3.78 -16.43
C ILE A 160 -5.15 4.40 -17.82
N ASN A 161 -5.17 5.73 -17.92
CA ASN A 161 -5.25 6.42 -19.21
C ASN A 161 -3.98 6.22 -20.06
N LYS A 162 -2.81 6.06 -19.43
CA LYS A 162 -1.55 5.72 -20.11
C LYS A 162 -1.56 4.28 -20.59
N TYR A 163 -2.11 3.36 -19.79
CA TYR A 163 -2.13 1.93 -20.13
C TYR A 163 -3.27 1.56 -21.07
N GLY A 164 -4.39 2.25 -21.01
CA GLY A 164 -5.59 1.99 -21.79
C GLY A 164 -6.36 0.71 -21.39
N THR A 165 -5.77 -0.15 -20.57
CA THR A 165 -6.37 -1.42 -20.11
C THR A 165 -5.86 -1.82 -18.72
N TYR A 166 -6.64 -2.68 -18.05
CA TYR A 166 -6.24 -3.34 -16.80
C TYR A 166 -5.55 -4.71 -17.04
N THR A 167 -4.72 -4.83 -18.06
CA THR A 167 -4.02 -6.09 -18.37
C THR A 167 -2.79 -6.26 -17.50
N VAL A 168 -2.29 -7.50 -17.42
CA VAL A 168 -1.04 -7.85 -16.73
C VAL A 168 0.11 -7.03 -17.31
N ARG A 169 0.91 -6.41 -16.43
CA ARG A 169 2.09 -5.58 -16.77
C ARG A 169 3.38 -6.38 -16.66
N ALA A 170 4.47 -5.81 -17.16
CA ALA A 170 5.81 -6.38 -17.08
C ALA A 170 5.91 -7.81 -17.62
N LYS A 171 5.27 -8.06 -18.78
CA LYS A 171 5.33 -9.34 -19.50
C LYS A 171 6.55 -9.47 -20.37
N ASP A 172 7.02 -8.37 -20.94
CA ASP A 172 8.27 -8.30 -21.71
C ASP A 172 9.46 -7.99 -20.80
N GLU A 173 10.66 -8.25 -21.32
CA GLU A 173 11.88 -8.14 -20.55
C GLU A 173 12.20 -6.69 -20.14
N GLU A 174 11.91 -5.73 -21.01
CA GLU A 174 12.19 -4.31 -20.77
C GLU A 174 11.33 -3.78 -19.59
N GLU A 175 10.02 -4.03 -19.61
CA GLU A 175 9.14 -3.68 -18.50
C GLU A 175 9.52 -4.42 -17.20
N ALA A 176 9.94 -5.69 -17.30
CA ALA A 176 10.35 -6.48 -16.14
C ALA A 176 11.61 -5.93 -15.48
N GLU A 177 12.64 -5.60 -16.27
CA GLU A 177 13.88 -5.02 -15.76
C GLU A 177 13.65 -3.60 -15.20
N LYS A 178 12.80 -2.79 -15.85
CA LYS A 178 12.41 -1.49 -15.27
C LYS A 178 11.72 -1.66 -13.92
N LEU A 179 10.78 -2.61 -13.80
CA LEU A 179 10.08 -2.86 -12.54
C LEU A 179 11.05 -3.29 -11.43
N LEU A 180 12.02 -4.14 -11.73
CA LEU A 180 13.06 -4.54 -10.79
C LEU A 180 13.93 -3.35 -10.37
N SER A 181 14.36 -2.54 -11.33
CA SER A 181 15.13 -1.32 -11.04
C SER A 181 14.35 -0.37 -10.14
N ASP A 182 13.08 -0.14 -10.43
CA ASP A 182 12.21 0.72 -9.62
C ASP A 182 11.99 0.13 -8.21
N ALA A 183 11.87 -1.20 -8.08
CA ALA A 183 11.71 -1.85 -6.79
C ALA A 183 12.93 -1.66 -5.89
N HIS A 184 14.13 -1.83 -6.43
CA HIS A 184 15.38 -1.54 -5.71
C HIS A 184 15.50 -0.05 -5.36
N LEU A 185 15.16 0.83 -6.29
CA LEU A 185 15.22 2.28 -6.07
C LEU A 185 14.30 2.72 -4.92
N LEU A 186 13.09 2.16 -4.83
CA LEU A 186 12.15 2.43 -3.75
C LEU A 186 12.64 1.87 -2.41
N GLU A 187 13.22 0.67 -2.39
CA GLU A 187 13.84 0.11 -1.19
C GLU A 187 15.01 0.96 -0.71
N GLU A 188 15.92 1.34 -1.61
CA GLU A 188 17.06 2.20 -1.30
C GLU A 188 16.63 3.59 -0.79
N ALA A 189 15.52 4.12 -1.29
CA ALA A 189 14.95 5.37 -0.80
C ALA A 189 14.42 5.27 0.63
N GLY A 190 14.10 4.05 1.11
CA GLY A 190 13.61 3.78 2.46
C GLY A 190 12.13 3.41 2.56
N CYS A 191 11.49 3.02 1.46
CA CYS A 191 10.15 2.42 1.52
C CYS A 191 10.18 1.16 2.39
N PHE A 192 9.17 0.96 3.23
CA PHE A 192 9.13 -0.19 4.14
C PHE A 192 8.50 -1.45 3.53
N ALA A 193 7.78 -1.32 2.43
CA ALA A 193 7.11 -2.40 1.71
C ALA A 193 6.78 -1.98 0.27
N LEU A 194 6.49 -2.96 -0.59
CA LEU A 194 5.98 -2.74 -1.96
C LEU A 194 4.71 -3.52 -2.21
N VAL A 195 3.75 -2.91 -2.90
CA VAL A 195 2.65 -3.61 -3.58
C VAL A 195 3.11 -3.93 -5.00
N LEU A 196 2.85 -5.16 -5.42
CA LEU A 196 3.14 -5.68 -6.76
C LEU A 196 1.82 -6.11 -7.38
N GLU A 197 1.23 -5.24 -8.20
CA GLU A 197 -0.10 -5.48 -8.75
C GLU A 197 -0.03 -6.03 -10.17
N LYS A 198 -0.72 -7.15 -10.37
CA LYS A 198 -1.02 -7.72 -11.68
C LYS A 198 0.18 -7.85 -12.61
N ILE A 199 1.24 -8.47 -12.09
CA ILE A 199 2.47 -8.84 -12.79
C ILE A 199 2.63 -10.37 -12.85
N PRO A 200 3.49 -10.94 -13.73
CA PRO A 200 3.77 -12.37 -13.72
C PRO A 200 4.26 -12.86 -12.35
N ALA A 201 3.74 -14.01 -11.91
CA ALA A 201 4.08 -14.57 -10.59
C ALA A 201 5.60 -14.82 -10.43
N SER A 202 6.28 -15.25 -11.50
CA SER A 202 7.73 -15.46 -11.51
C SER A 202 8.50 -14.15 -11.26
N LEU A 203 8.04 -13.04 -11.83
CA LEU A 203 8.64 -11.73 -11.60
C LEU A 203 8.38 -11.25 -10.16
N ALA A 204 7.15 -11.43 -9.66
CA ALA A 204 6.82 -11.09 -8.26
C ALA A 204 7.67 -11.89 -7.27
N GLU A 205 7.90 -13.19 -7.55
CA GLU A 205 8.78 -14.03 -6.75
C GLU A 205 10.24 -13.54 -6.79
N ARG A 206 10.74 -13.15 -7.96
CA ARG A 206 12.09 -12.59 -8.12
C ARG A 206 12.24 -11.31 -7.30
N VAL A 207 11.33 -10.34 -7.43
CA VAL A 207 11.32 -9.11 -6.63
C VAL A 207 11.30 -9.44 -5.13
N ALA A 208 10.41 -10.35 -4.70
CA ALA A 208 10.28 -10.71 -3.30
C ALA A 208 11.55 -11.37 -2.72
N ARG A 209 12.35 -12.05 -3.53
CA ARG A 209 13.62 -12.66 -3.12
C ARG A 209 14.78 -11.66 -3.07
N GLU A 210 14.82 -10.73 -4.02
CA GLU A 210 15.90 -9.76 -4.15
C GLU A 210 15.80 -8.64 -3.08
N LEU A 211 14.58 -8.23 -2.72
CA LEU A 211 14.37 -7.18 -1.72
C LEU A 211 14.37 -7.70 -0.28
N THR A 212 14.79 -6.87 0.65
CA THR A 212 14.71 -7.14 2.11
C THR A 212 13.37 -6.71 2.70
N ILE A 213 12.72 -5.71 2.10
CA ILE A 213 11.39 -5.23 2.51
C ILE A 213 10.27 -6.15 2.03
N PRO A 214 9.10 -6.18 2.71
CA PRO A 214 7.94 -6.97 2.30
C PRO A 214 7.43 -6.63 0.90
N GLY A 215 7.10 -7.67 0.12
CA GLY A 215 6.32 -7.56 -1.11
C GLY A 215 4.90 -8.10 -0.89
N ILE A 216 3.89 -7.34 -1.27
CA ILE A 216 2.47 -7.72 -1.18
C ILE A 216 1.94 -7.86 -2.60
N GLY A 217 1.59 -9.09 -2.99
CA GLY A 217 1.04 -9.38 -4.31
C GLY A 217 -0.46 -9.20 -4.37
N ILE A 218 -0.96 -8.68 -5.49
CA ILE A 218 -2.39 -8.48 -5.75
C ILE A 218 -2.70 -8.71 -7.23
#